data_e8e7b5504e57592ed8b0667c50b21c20
#
_entry.id   e8e7b5504e57592ed8b0667c50b21c20
#
_cell.length_a   1.000
_cell.length_b   1.000
_cell.length_c   1.000
_cell.angle_alpha   90.00
_cell.angle_beta   90.00
_cell.angle_gamma   90.00
#
_symmetry.space_group_name_H-M   'P 1'
#
loop_
_entity.id
_entity.type
_entity.pdbx_description
1 polymer ?
#
loop_
_entity_poly.entity_id
_entity_poly.type
_entity_poly.pdbx_seq_one_letter_code
_entity_poly.pdbx_strand_id
1 'polypeptide(L)'
;MAGEVPNPYKAAIGRALGTVRGQATSAETALDSAKKAFAAGAWTGGTSDAFSADLNGRDTAAKNGAHGCVTELEGMYKKEPDKVEPDAWQIHWHNL
;
A
#
# COMPACT_ATOMS: atom_id res chain seq x y z
N MET A 1 4.72 -26.79 -29.72
CA MET A 1 4.16 -25.49 -29.32
C MET A 1 4.89 -24.95 -28.10
N ALA A 2 5.33 -23.76 -28.19
CA ALA A 2 5.89 -23.12 -27.02
C ALA A 2 4.80 -22.99 -25.96
N GLY A 3 4.99 -23.54 -24.80
CA GLY A 3 4.04 -23.43 -23.73
C GLY A 3 3.93 -22.01 -23.23
N GLU A 4 2.90 -21.71 -22.47
CA GLU A 4 2.78 -20.44 -21.80
C GLU A 4 3.95 -20.25 -20.84
N VAL A 5 4.34 -18.99 -20.64
CA VAL A 5 5.44 -18.61 -19.76
C VAL A 5 4.90 -17.80 -18.58
N PRO A 6 5.63 -17.78 -17.45
CA PRO A 6 5.21 -16.95 -16.31
C PRO A 6 4.95 -15.50 -16.73
N ASN A 7 3.94 -14.89 -16.13
CA ASN A 7 3.53 -13.54 -16.44
C ASN A 7 4.41 -12.53 -15.67
N PRO A 8 5.35 -11.83 -16.32
CA PRO A 8 6.23 -10.89 -15.63
C PRO A 8 5.50 -9.64 -15.11
N TYR A 9 4.41 -9.26 -15.77
CA TYR A 9 3.59 -8.13 -15.31
C TYR A 9 2.92 -8.46 -13.97
N LYS A 10 2.33 -9.66 -13.86
CA LYS A 10 1.74 -10.13 -12.61
C LYS A 10 2.79 -10.20 -11.50
N ALA A 11 3.98 -10.70 -11.80
CA ALA A 11 5.07 -10.75 -10.83
C ALA A 11 5.47 -9.35 -10.35
N ALA A 12 5.49 -8.37 -11.25
CA ALA A 12 5.79 -6.99 -10.90
C ALA A 12 4.71 -6.39 -9.98
N ILE A 13 3.44 -6.67 -10.26
CA ILE A 13 2.33 -6.25 -9.40
C ILE A 13 2.47 -6.86 -8.02
N GLY A 14 2.81 -8.14 -7.93
CA GLY A 14 3.02 -8.82 -6.66
C GLY A 14 4.13 -8.20 -5.83
N ARG A 15 5.25 -7.82 -6.46
CA ARG A 15 6.34 -7.13 -5.76
C ARG A 15 5.92 -5.74 -5.29
N ALA A 16 5.22 -4.99 -6.13
CA ALA A 16 4.71 -3.68 -5.76
C ALA A 16 3.73 -3.78 -4.58
N LEU A 17 2.87 -4.79 -4.60
CA LEU A 17 1.91 -5.05 -3.53
C LEU A 17 2.61 -5.31 -2.20
N GLY A 18 3.67 -6.14 -2.21
CA GLY A 18 4.48 -6.40 -1.02
C GLY A 18 5.13 -5.13 -0.49
N THR A 19 5.68 -4.30 -1.37
CA THR A 19 6.32 -3.03 -1.01
C THR A 19 5.30 -2.07 -0.39
N VAL A 20 4.14 -1.91 -1.03
CA VAL A 20 3.10 -1.01 -0.53
C VAL A 20 2.56 -1.46 0.83
N ARG A 21 2.35 -2.78 1.00
CA ARG A 21 1.93 -3.32 2.30
C ARG A 21 2.94 -3.02 3.40
N GLY A 22 4.23 -3.19 3.10
CA GLY A 22 5.30 -2.89 4.06
C GLY A 22 5.34 -1.41 4.42
N GLN A 23 5.21 -0.53 3.45
CA GLN A 23 5.18 0.91 3.68
C GLN A 23 3.95 1.34 4.46
N ALA A 24 2.79 0.77 4.17
CA ALA A 24 1.56 1.05 4.91
C ALA A 24 1.71 0.64 6.37
N THR A 25 2.27 -0.53 6.65
CA THR A 25 2.52 -0.99 8.01
C THR A 25 3.49 -0.07 8.75
N SER A 26 4.56 0.36 8.10
CA SER A 26 5.54 1.27 8.68
C SER A 26 4.91 2.62 9.02
N ALA A 27 4.08 3.15 8.14
CA ALA A 27 3.38 4.42 8.36
C ALA A 27 2.40 4.30 9.53
N GLU A 28 1.64 3.22 9.61
CA GLU A 28 0.72 2.98 10.72
C GLU A 28 1.47 2.92 12.06
N THR A 29 2.60 2.22 12.10
CA THR A 29 3.41 2.10 13.29
C THR A 29 3.95 3.46 13.72
N ALA A 30 4.42 4.28 12.80
CA ALA A 30 4.92 5.62 13.09
C ALA A 30 3.82 6.52 13.66
N LEU A 31 2.63 6.47 13.07
CA LEU A 31 1.49 7.26 13.53
C LEU A 31 1.00 6.81 14.90
N ASP A 32 0.96 5.50 15.15
CA ASP A 32 0.59 4.97 16.45
C ASP A 32 1.58 5.38 17.53
N SER A 33 2.88 5.37 17.22
CA SER A 33 3.91 5.84 18.16
C SER A 33 3.76 7.32 18.49
N ALA A 34 3.45 8.14 17.50
CA ALA A 34 3.21 9.57 17.70
C ALA A 34 1.97 9.80 18.59
N LYS A 35 0.90 9.06 18.33
CA LYS A 35 -0.33 9.16 19.13
C LYS A 35 -0.10 8.75 20.58
N LYS A 36 0.68 7.69 20.81
CA LYS A 36 1.03 7.25 22.16
C LYS A 36 1.85 8.28 22.92
N ALA A 37 2.85 8.87 22.24
CA ALA A 37 3.67 9.93 22.84
C ALA A 37 2.82 11.13 23.23
N PHE A 38 1.86 11.49 22.40
CA PHE A 38 0.94 12.59 22.65
C PHE A 38 0.03 12.28 23.83
N ALA A 39 -0.55 11.07 23.87
CA ALA A 39 -1.43 10.62 24.94
C ALA A 39 -0.71 10.52 26.28
N ALA A 40 0.61 10.30 26.29
CA ALA A 40 1.42 10.25 27.49
C ALA A 40 1.69 11.63 28.11
N GLY A 41 1.10 12.69 27.57
CA GLY A 41 1.21 14.03 28.15
C GLY A 41 2.38 14.84 27.64
N ALA A 42 2.93 14.47 26.48
CA ALA A 42 4.02 15.25 25.87
C ALA A 42 3.61 16.69 25.58
N TRP A 43 2.32 16.93 25.50
CA TRP A 43 1.74 18.24 25.21
C TRP A 43 0.40 18.38 25.89
N THR A 44 0.12 19.51 26.54
CA THR A 44 -1.13 19.76 27.23
C THR A 44 -1.72 21.12 26.87
N GLY A 45 -3.05 21.27 27.05
CA GLY A 45 -3.77 22.52 26.81
C GLY A 45 -4.73 22.42 25.60
N GLY A 46 -5.46 23.49 25.34
CA GLY A 46 -6.47 23.56 24.28
C GLY A 46 -5.89 23.32 22.89
N THR A 47 -4.70 23.84 22.61
CA THR A 47 -4.01 23.62 21.34
C THR A 47 -3.67 22.15 21.14
N SER A 48 -3.39 21.43 22.24
CA SER A 48 -3.08 20.01 22.16
C SER A 48 -4.30 19.18 21.78
N ASP A 49 -5.50 19.57 22.23
CA ASP A 49 -6.73 18.86 21.85
C ASP A 49 -7.00 19.01 20.34
N ALA A 50 -6.83 20.23 19.80
CA ALA A 50 -6.99 20.47 18.38
C ALA A 50 -5.95 19.68 17.55
N PHE A 51 -4.71 19.64 18.01
CA PHE A 51 -3.64 18.88 17.34
C PHE A 51 -3.93 17.37 17.39
N SER A 52 -4.40 16.86 18.52
CA SER A 52 -4.75 15.46 18.66
C SER A 52 -5.88 15.05 17.70
N ALA A 53 -6.90 15.89 17.56
CA ALA A 53 -7.99 15.64 16.63
C ALA A 53 -7.49 15.64 15.18
N ASP A 54 -6.63 16.57 14.82
CA ASP A 54 -6.02 16.64 13.48
C ASP A 54 -5.17 15.40 13.22
N LEU A 55 -4.36 14.99 14.18
CA LEU A 55 -3.50 13.80 14.07
C LEU A 55 -4.35 12.54 13.85
N ASN A 56 -5.43 12.38 14.59
CA ASN A 56 -6.35 11.24 14.42
C ASN A 56 -7.02 11.24 13.04
N GLY A 57 -7.43 12.41 12.55
CA GLY A 57 -8.00 12.55 11.22
C GLY A 57 -7.02 12.16 10.12
N ARG A 58 -5.77 12.60 10.24
CA ARG A 58 -4.71 12.27 9.27
C ARG A 58 -4.36 10.78 9.32
N ASP A 59 -4.33 10.18 10.50
CA ASP A 59 -4.10 8.75 10.68
C ASP A 59 -5.18 7.93 9.96
N THR A 60 -6.45 8.29 10.15
CA THR A 60 -7.57 7.62 9.49
C THR A 60 -7.47 7.77 7.96
N ALA A 61 -7.19 8.97 7.47
CA ALA A 61 -7.05 9.22 6.04
C ALA A 61 -5.89 8.42 5.43
N ALA A 62 -4.76 8.35 6.13
CA ALA A 62 -3.59 7.60 5.68
C ALA A 62 -3.90 6.10 5.62
N LYS A 63 -4.55 5.57 6.64
CA LYS A 63 -4.95 4.15 6.66
C LYS A 63 -5.91 3.82 5.53
N ASN A 64 -6.92 4.66 5.32
CA ASN A 64 -7.89 4.45 4.24
C ASN A 64 -7.21 4.53 2.86
N GLY A 65 -6.31 5.48 2.66
CA GLY A 65 -5.57 5.61 1.41
C GLY A 65 -4.68 4.40 1.15
N ALA A 66 -3.96 3.94 2.16
CA ALA A 66 -3.10 2.77 2.04
C ALA A 66 -3.92 1.51 1.74
N HIS A 67 -5.03 1.30 2.46
CA HIS A 67 -5.91 0.16 2.22
C HIS A 67 -6.52 0.19 0.82
N GLY A 68 -6.90 1.36 0.33
CA GLY A 68 -7.42 1.53 -1.03
C GLY A 68 -6.39 1.15 -2.07
N CYS A 69 -5.15 1.58 -1.91
CA CYS A 69 -4.06 1.25 -2.81
C CYS A 69 -3.79 -0.27 -2.83
N VAL A 70 -3.74 -0.89 -1.65
CA VAL A 70 -3.55 -2.34 -1.53
C VAL A 70 -4.68 -3.09 -2.23
N THR A 71 -5.92 -2.66 -2.00
CA THR A 71 -7.11 -3.29 -2.60
C THR A 71 -7.05 -3.22 -4.12
N GLU A 72 -6.67 -2.07 -4.68
CA GLU A 72 -6.52 -1.92 -6.13
C GLU A 72 -5.45 -2.85 -6.70
N LEU A 73 -4.29 -2.89 -6.07
CA LEU A 73 -3.20 -3.76 -6.52
C LEU A 73 -3.58 -5.23 -6.40
N GLU A 74 -4.27 -5.61 -5.33
CA GLU A 74 -4.76 -6.98 -5.18
C GLU A 74 -5.73 -7.34 -6.30
N GLY A 75 -6.62 -6.43 -6.66
CA GLY A 75 -7.55 -6.63 -7.77
C GLY A 75 -6.83 -6.81 -9.10
N MET A 76 -5.83 -5.98 -9.36
CA MET A 76 -5.01 -6.10 -10.57
C MET A 76 -4.26 -7.43 -10.60
N TYR A 77 -3.68 -7.81 -9.47
CA TYR A 77 -2.94 -9.08 -9.35
C TYR A 77 -3.87 -10.27 -9.65
N LYS A 78 -5.05 -10.29 -9.05
CA LYS A 78 -6.01 -11.39 -9.23
C LYS A 78 -6.54 -11.49 -10.66
N LYS A 79 -6.64 -10.37 -11.37
CA LYS A 79 -7.13 -10.34 -12.74
C LYS A 79 -6.10 -10.84 -13.75
N GLU A 80 -4.81 -10.76 -13.41
CA GLU A 80 -3.77 -11.19 -14.33
C GLU A 80 -3.62 -12.71 -14.30
N PRO A 81 -3.52 -13.34 -15.46
CA PRO A 81 -3.26 -14.78 -15.52
C PRO A 81 -1.86 -15.11 -15.03
N ASP A 82 -1.70 -16.28 -14.44
CA ASP A 82 -0.39 -16.73 -13.95
C ASP A 82 0.60 -16.91 -15.10
N LYS A 83 0.11 -17.36 -16.25
CA LYS A 83 0.95 -17.62 -17.42
C LYS A 83 0.33 -16.96 -18.64
N VAL A 84 1.17 -16.58 -19.56
CA VAL A 84 0.78 -15.90 -20.80
C VAL A 84 1.56 -16.49 -21.98
N GLU A 85 1.06 -16.23 -23.19
CA GLU A 85 1.79 -16.60 -24.40
C GLU A 85 3.11 -15.83 -24.47
N PRO A 86 4.16 -16.39 -25.07
CA PRO A 86 5.48 -15.73 -25.13
C PRO A 86 5.47 -14.37 -25.82
N ASP A 87 4.49 -14.08 -26.67
CA ASP A 87 4.36 -12.82 -27.39
C ASP A 87 3.30 -11.88 -26.79
N ALA A 88 2.75 -12.23 -25.63
CA ALA A 88 1.73 -11.40 -24.98
C ALA A 88 2.31 -10.05 -24.55
N TRP A 89 1.42 -9.04 -24.45
CA TRP A 89 1.85 -7.69 -24.08
C TRP A 89 2.50 -7.67 -22.68
N GLN A 90 2.10 -8.56 -21.77
CA GLN A 90 2.66 -8.64 -20.42
C GLN A 90 4.17 -8.92 -20.43
N ILE A 91 4.66 -9.59 -21.46
CA ILE A 91 6.10 -9.87 -21.58
C ILE A 91 6.88 -8.57 -21.76
N HIS A 92 6.26 -7.59 -22.38
CA HIS A 92 6.89 -6.30 -22.71
C HIS A 92 6.24 -5.12 -21.97
N TRP A 93 5.62 -5.39 -20.83
CA TRP A 93 4.84 -4.38 -20.12
C TRP A 93 5.61 -3.10 -19.80
N HIS A 94 6.88 -3.23 -19.48
CA HIS A 94 7.72 -2.08 -19.12
C HIS A 94 8.20 -1.28 -20.34
N ASN A 95 7.89 -1.75 -21.54
CA ASN A 95 8.22 -1.07 -22.80
C ASN A 95 6.97 -0.56 -23.53
N LEU A 96 5.83 -0.54 -22.84
CA LEU A 96 4.59 -0.04 -23.43
C LEU A 96 4.59 1.48 -23.57
#